data_80f7ff044ccd3b0a7e5814d65f0fe6d7
#
_entry.id   80f7ff044ccd3b0a7e5814d65f0fe6d7
#
_cell.length_a   1.000
_cell.length_b   1.000
_cell.length_c   1.000
_cell.angle_alpha   90.00
_cell.angle_beta   90.00
_cell.angle_gamma   90.00
#
_symmetry.space_group_name_H-M   'P 1'
#
loop_
_entity.id
_entity.type
_entity.pdbx_description
1 polymer ?
#
loop_
_entity_poly.entity_id
_entity_poly.type
_entity_poly.pdbx_seq_one_letter_code
_entity_poly.pdbx_strand_id
1 'polypeptide(L)'
;MRCTAFAVQQGGTAGLSPVLVRGQAFLFYQDLLGGYLAFVNQMPAVFYVKEEIIVKETSLTEARCLAESGGAVPIVRQLLADMVTPLGLMSLIRKDHDRYFLLESLEGIDARGRYSFIGYDPLLRLSAKDFAVTVETRKGTQKSGKAPLDLIRNYLKEYQNPKVPGLPPFTGGFVGYFSYDFIQYCEPSLRFDPKKATDFPDFDLLLFDKVIVFDAFKQTLFLIVNAKADAIDETYKKAIRDLDAMEALVKTPVLAPQEGTAHLGPISSNQTRELYNENIARIKHFIREGDIFQAVYSQCFSASYDKDLFSFYRVLRRTNPSQYMMLMKLGDTEIAGSSPETLIRLEGRTITSMPIAGTRRRGRTEKEDKALEEDLTHDAKELAEHNMLVDLARNDVGKVS
;
A
#
# COMPACT_ATOMS: atom_id res chain seq x y z
N MET A 1 0.57 -18.06 -39.88
CA MET A 1 1.01 -18.42 -38.52
C MET A 1 -0.17 -18.99 -37.78
N ARG A 2 -0.07 -20.23 -37.36
CA ARG A 2 -1.13 -20.89 -36.54
C ARG A 2 -0.84 -20.60 -35.07
N CYS A 3 -1.68 -19.81 -34.40
CA CYS A 3 -1.64 -19.68 -32.96
C CYS A 3 -2.41 -20.86 -32.33
N THR A 4 -1.72 -21.63 -31.53
CA THR A 4 -2.35 -22.73 -30.74
C THR A 4 -2.54 -22.17 -29.33
N ALA A 5 -3.80 -22.06 -28.91
CA ALA A 5 -4.14 -21.68 -27.51
C ALA A 5 -4.43 -22.95 -26.71
N PHE A 6 -3.91 -23.02 -25.48
CA PHE A 6 -4.14 -24.10 -24.54
C PHE A 6 -5.10 -23.65 -23.44
N ALA A 7 -6.09 -24.47 -23.12
CA ALA A 7 -6.93 -24.27 -21.94
C ALA A 7 -6.49 -25.22 -20.82
N VAL A 8 -6.34 -24.72 -19.61
CA VAL A 8 -6.00 -25.51 -18.41
C VAL A 8 -7.25 -25.70 -17.58
N GLN A 9 -7.56 -26.92 -17.23
CA GLN A 9 -8.69 -27.28 -16.37
C GLN A 9 -8.28 -27.16 -14.90
N GLN A 10 -9.06 -26.42 -14.12
CA GLN A 10 -9.02 -26.50 -12.66
C GLN A 10 -10.03 -27.51 -12.14
N GLY A 11 -9.61 -28.33 -11.20
CA GLY A 11 -10.20 -29.58 -10.79
C GLY A 11 -11.64 -29.53 -10.30
N GLY A 12 -12.35 -30.65 -10.61
CA GLY A 12 -13.43 -31.16 -9.79
C GLY A 12 -14.85 -31.02 -10.29
N THR A 13 -15.12 -30.79 -11.57
CA THR A 13 -16.35 -31.22 -12.29
C THR A 13 -16.09 -30.97 -13.77
N ALA A 14 -16.42 -31.96 -14.62
CA ALA A 14 -16.17 -31.88 -16.04
C ALA A 14 -16.95 -30.72 -16.69
N GLY A 15 -16.26 -29.59 -16.89
CA GLY A 15 -16.76 -28.42 -17.59
C GLY A 15 -16.00 -28.21 -18.89
N LEU A 16 -16.74 -28.11 -20.00
CA LEU A 16 -16.20 -27.78 -21.31
C LEU A 16 -16.01 -26.27 -21.43
N SER A 17 -14.78 -25.85 -21.69
CA SER A 17 -14.47 -24.41 -21.96
C SER A 17 -14.21 -24.22 -23.45
N PRO A 18 -14.98 -23.39 -24.17
CA PRO A 18 -14.75 -23.09 -25.57
C PRO A 18 -13.62 -22.07 -25.76
N VAL A 19 -12.74 -22.33 -26.72
CA VAL A 19 -11.72 -21.40 -27.18
C VAL A 19 -11.94 -21.06 -28.65
N LEU A 20 -12.06 -19.80 -28.99
CA LEU A 20 -12.29 -19.30 -30.34
C LEU A 20 -10.98 -18.89 -31.01
N VAL A 21 -10.67 -19.47 -32.15
CA VAL A 21 -9.60 -19.06 -33.05
C VAL A 21 -10.12 -18.85 -34.45
N ARG A 22 -10.14 -17.65 -34.96
CA ARG A 22 -10.59 -17.27 -36.32
C ARG A 22 -12.00 -17.80 -36.70
N GLY A 23 -12.99 -17.62 -35.83
CA GLY A 23 -14.38 -17.94 -36.15
C GLY A 23 -14.74 -19.43 -36.10
N GLN A 24 -13.83 -20.26 -35.59
CA GLN A 24 -14.13 -21.70 -35.34
C GLN A 24 -13.98 -21.98 -33.85
N ALA A 25 -15.00 -22.64 -33.27
CA ALA A 25 -14.96 -23.05 -31.86
C ALA A 25 -14.31 -24.44 -31.76
N PHE A 26 -13.36 -24.59 -30.84
CA PHE A 26 -12.72 -25.84 -30.49
C PHE A 26 -13.11 -26.22 -29.07
N LEU A 27 -13.57 -27.45 -28.89
CA LEU A 27 -13.86 -28.07 -27.61
C LEU A 27 -12.73 -29.06 -27.28
N PHE A 28 -12.06 -28.85 -26.13
CA PHE A 28 -11.05 -29.77 -25.63
C PHE A 28 -11.68 -30.63 -24.54
N TYR A 29 -11.59 -31.93 -24.70
CA TYR A 29 -11.95 -32.92 -23.68
C TYR A 29 -10.68 -33.62 -23.23
N GLN A 30 -10.39 -33.60 -21.92
CA GLN A 30 -9.27 -34.33 -21.35
C GLN A 30 -9.81 -35.56 -20.61
N ASP A 31 -9.56 -36.73 -21.13
CA ASP A 31 -9.82 -37.98 -20.43
C ASP A 31 -8.55 -38.41 -19.65
N LEU A 32 -8.75 -39.13 -18.56
CA LEU A 32 -7.71 -39.53 -17.61
C LEU A 32 -6.60 -40.44 -18.15
N LEU A 33 -6.64 -40.83 -19.44
CA LEU A 33 -5.73 -41.79 -20.06
C LEU A 33 -5.07 -41.35 -21.38
N GLY A 34 -4.87 -40.03 -21.59
CA GLY A 34 -4.13 -39.54 -22.77
C GLY A 34 -5.00 -38.77 -23.73
N GLY A 35 -4.65 -37.49 -23.90
CA GLY A 35 -5.46 -36.52 -24.62
C GLY A 35 -5.71 -36.86 -26.09
N TYR A 36 -6.98 -36.86 -26.49
CA TYR A 36 -7.43 -36.87 -27.87
C TYR A 36 -8.05 -35.54 -28.26
N LEU A 37 -7.67 -35.04 -29.42
CA LEU A 37 -8.28 -33.86 -30.02
C LEU A 37 -9.54 -34.31 -30.76
N ALA A 38 -10.71 -33.88 -30.32
CA ALA A 38 -11.96 -34.08 -31.07
C ALA A 38 -12.34 -32.80 -31.82
N PHE A 39 -12.50 -32.90 -33.14
CA PHE A 39 -13.06 -31.83 -33.95
C PHE A 39 -14.57 -31.98 -34.01
N VAL A 40 -15.28 -30.98 -33.54
CA VAL A 40 -16.73 -30.90 -33.76
C VAL A 40 -16.99 -29.89 -34.88
N ASN A 41 -17.33 -30.41 -36.08
CA ASN A 41 -17.78 -29.59 -37.17
C ASN A 41 -19.27 -29.28 -36.99
N GLN A 42 -19.62 -28.00 -37.14
CA GLN A 42 -20.93 -27.38 -37.19
C GLN A 42 -21.67 -27.15 -35.88
N MET A 43 -21.42 -25.98 -35.32
CA MET A 43 -22.49 -25.14 -34.74
C MET A 43 -22.22 -23.67 -35.09
N PRO A 44 -23.18 -22.93 -35.66
CA PRO A 44 -23.11 -21.51 -35.79
C PRO A 44 -23.51 -20.89 -34.43
N ALA A 45 -22.63 -20.98 -33.45
CA ALA A 45 -22.76 -20.17 -32.24
C ALA A 45 -21.96 -18.88 -32.47
N VAL A 46 -22.65 -17.85 -32.88
CA VAL A 46 -22.16 -16.50 -32.79
C VAL A 46 -22.16 -16.15 -31.29
N PHE A 47 -21.06 -16.42 -30.61
CA PHE A 47 -20.86 -15.86 -29.28
C PHE A 47 -20.52 -14.39 -29.49
N TYR A 48 -21.49 -13.51 -29.23
CA TYR A 48 -21.17 -12.11 -28.92
C TYR A 48 -20.44 -12.13 -27.62
N VAL A 49 -19.12 -12.02 -27.65
CA VAL A 49 -18.35 -11.52 -26.51
C VAL A 49 -18.73 -10.06 -26.40
N LYS A 50 -19.75 -9.76 -25.60
CA LYS A 50 -19.97 -8.41 -25.15
C LYS A 50 -18.71 -8.06 -24.38
N GLU A 51 -17.97 -7.06 -24.82
CA GLU A 51 -16.83 -6.50 -24.08
C GLU A 51 -17.35 -5.87 -22.79
N GLU A 52 -17.86 -6.68 -21.87
CA GLU A 52 -18.13 -6.24 -20.52
C GLU A 52 -16.83 -6.40 -19.72
N ILE A 53 -16.01 -5.36 -19.78
CA ILE A 53 -14.84 -5.19 -18.93
C ILE A 53 -15.26 -5.13 -17.45
N ILE A 54 -16.52 -4.80 -17.17
CA ILE A 54 -17.11 -4.75 -15.83
C ILE A 54 -17.46 -6.16 -15.37
N VAL A 55 -16.76 -6.63 -14.32
CA VAL A 55 -17.03 -7.96 -13.73
C VAL A 55 -18.18 -7.88 -12.72
N LYS A 56 -18.25 -6.79 -11.95
CA LYS A 56 -19.28 -6.54 -10.92
C LYS A 56 -19.36 -5.06 -10.56
N GLU A 57 -20.58 -4.56 -10.29
CA GLU A 57 -20.80 -3.22 -9.73
C GLU A 57 -21.81 -3.30 -8.56
N THR A 58 -21.59 -2.49 -7.51
CA THR A 58 -22.51 -2.38 -6.39
C THR A 58 -23.79 -1.67 -6.85
N SER A 59 -24.94 -2.33 -6.72
CA SER A 59 -26.24 -1.75 -7.08
C SER A 59 -26.74 -0.75 -6.02
N LEU A 60 -27.66 0.15 -6.39
CA LEU A 60 -28.29 1.08 -5.43
C LEU A 60 -29.04 0.34 -4.31
N THR A 61 -29.64 -0.81 -4.60
CA THR A 61 -30.34 -1.63 -3.58
C THR A 61 -29.36 -2.18 -2.57
N GLU A 62 -28.22 -2.71 -3.00
CA GLU A 62 -27.14 -3.17 -2.11
C GLU A 62 -26.59 -2.01 -1.30
N ALA A 63 -26.38 -0.83 -1.93
CA ALA A 63 -25.89 0.36 -1.25
C ALA A 63 -26.83 0.84 -0.14
N ARG A 64 -28.16 0.82 -0.36
CA ARG A 64 -29.16 1.17 0.66
C ARG A 64 -29.11 0.19 1.83
N CYS A 65 -29.00 -1.10 1.59
CA CYS A 65 -28.88 -2.11 2.64
C CYS A 65 -27.60 -1.89 3.48
N LEU A 66 -26.48 -1.62 2.83
CA LEU A 66 -25.22 -1.33 3.53
C LEU A 66 -25.26 -0.03 4.33
N ALA A 67 -26.04 0.97 3.87
CA ALA A 67 -26.19 2.27 4.53
C ALA A 67 -26.89 2.19 5.89
N GLU A 68 -27.64 1.14 6.18
CA GLU A 68 -28.27 0.91 7.49
C GLU A 68 -27.24 0.83 8.63
N SER A 69 -25.99 0.49 8.31
CA SER A 69 -24.88 0.46 9.27
C SER A 69 -24.35 1.84 9.66
N GLY A 70 -24.75 2.89 8.94
CA GLY A 70 -24.22 4.26 9.08
C GLY A 70 -22.80 4.42 8.54
N GLY A 71 -22.25 5.63 8.71
CA GLY A 71 -20.89 5.95 8.25
C GLY A 71 -20.80 6.14 6.72
N ALA A 72 -19.98 5.36 6.05
CA ALA A 72 -19.83 5.39 4.61
C ALA A 72 -20.00 3.99 3.98
N VAL A 73 -20.49 3.95 2.74
CA VAL A 73 -20.77 2.73 1.98
C VAL A 73 -19.80 2.63 0.82
N PRO A 74 -19.02 1.54 0.70
CA PRO A 74 -18.15 1.34 -0.44
C PRO A 74 -18.97 0.98 -1.68
N ILE A 75 -19.01 1.88 -2.65
CA ILE A 75 -19.55 1.64 -3.99
C ILE A 75 -18.41 1.17 -4.86
N VAL A 76 -18.52 -0.03 -5.40
CA VAL A 76 -17.40 -0.73 -6.02
C VAL A 76 -17.74 -1.10 -7.45
N ARG A 77 -16.80 -0.87 -8.36
CA ARG A 77 -16.80 -1.41 -9.72
C ARG A 77 -15.57 -2.28 -9.91
N GLN A 78 -15.76 -3.50 -10.36
CA GLN A 78 -14.68 -4.44 -10.66
C GLN A 78 -14.43 -4.47 -12.17
N LEU A 79 -13.17 -4.40 -12.57
CA LEU A 79 -12.69 -4.44 -13.94
C LEU A 79 -11.61 -5.53 -14.07
N LEU A 80 -11.33 -5.96 -15.29
CA LEU A 80 -10.13 -6.75 -15.60
C LEU A 80 -8.90 -5.83 -15.51
N ALA A 81 -7.77 -6.36 -15.01
CA ALA A 81 -6.52 -5.63 -14.80
C ALA A 81 -5.36 -6.17 -15.66
N ASP A 82 -5.66 -6.87 -16.75
CA ASP A 82 -4.69 -7.55 -17.62
C ASP A 82 -3.86 -6.60 -18.50
N MET A 83 -4.39 -5.40 -18.80
CA MET A 83 -3.75 -4.40 -19.65
C MET A 83 -3.22 -3.17 -18.90
N VAL A 84 -3.35 -3.13 -17.58
CA VAL A 84 -3.03 -1.95 -16.75
C VAL A 84 -2.07 -2.32 -15.63
N THR A 85 -1.12 -1.42 -15.34
CA THR A 85 -0.19 -1.60 -14.23
C THR A 85 -0.33 -0.46 -13.21
N PRO A 86 -0.04 -0.71 -11.91
CA PRO A 86 -0.06 0.36 -10.90
C PRO A 86 0.82 1.55 -11.25
N LEU A 87 2.05 1.31 -11.75
CA LEU A 87 2.97 2.37 -12.17
C LEU A 87 2.48 3.11 -13.42
N GLY A 88 1.88 2.40 -14.37
CA GLY A 88 1.28 3.01 -15.55
C GLY A 88 0.20 4.00 -15.15
N LEU A 89 -0.73 3.57 -14.29
CA LEU A 89 -1.81 4.43 -13.81
C LEU A 89 -1.28 5.61 -12.98
N MET A 90 -0.31 5.36 -12.09
CA MET A 90 0.34 6.43 -11.32
C MET A 90 1.02 7.47 -12.23
N SER A 91 1.59 7.05 -13.37
CA SER A 91 2.19 7.98 -14.33
C SER A 91 1.19 8.95 -14.96
N LEU A 92 -0.09 8.59 -15.02
CA LEU A 92 -1.19 9.48 -15.45
C LEU A 92 -1.62 10.39 -14.31
N ILE A 93 -1.91 9.81 -13.14
CA ILE A 93 -2.42 10.53 -11.96
C ILE A 93 -1.50 11.69 -11.57
N ARG A 94 -0.19 11.47 -11.49
CA ARG A 94 0.78 12.47 -11.05
C ARG A 94 0.88 13.72 -11.94
N LYS A 95 0.34 13.69 -13.17
CA LYS A 95 0.36 14.84 -14.07
C LYS A 95 -0.64 15.94 -13.66
N ASP A 96 -1.78 15.50 -13.12
CA ASP A 96 -2.92 16.37 -12.87
C ASP A 96 -3.24 16.51 -11.36
N HIS A 97 -2.54 15.72 -10.51
CA HIS A 97 -2.77 15.72 -9.06
C HIS A 97 -1.47 15.93 -8.29
N ASP A 98 -1.52 16.78 -7.28
CA ASP A 98 -0.42 17.09 -6.35
C ASP A 98 -0.52 16.35 -5.01
N ARG A 99 -1.54 15.51 -4.85
CA ARG A 99 -1.79 14.68 -3.67
C ARG A 99 -2.24 13.29 -4.08
N TYR A 100 -1.38 12.32 -3.86
CA TYR A 100 -1.62 10.93 -4.22
C TYR A 100 -0.76 9.98 -3.40
N PHE A 101 -1.12 8.71 -3.45
CA PHE A 101 -0.26 7.63 -2.96
C PHE A 101 -0.32 6.41 -3.86
N LEU A 102 0.77 5.63 -3.82
CA LEU A 102 0.86 4.24 -4.27
C LEU A 102 1.50 3.44 -3.13
N LEU A 103 0.78 2.44 -2.63
CA LEU A 103 1.29 1.46 -1.67
C LEU A 103 1.26 0.09 -2.33
N GLU A 104 2.40 -0.59 -2.34
CA GLU A 104 2.57 -1.91 -2.97
C GLU A 104 3.29 -2.87 -2.02
N SER A 105 3.09 -4.16 -2.24
CA SER A 105 3.92 -5.21 -1.67
C SER A 105 4.56 -5.99 -2.81
N LEU A 106 5.88 -6.10 -2.81
CA LEU A 106 6.65 -6.73 -3.89
C LEU A 106 7.37 -8.02 -3.46
N GLU A 107 7.29 -8.38 -2.18
CA GLU A 107 7.87 -9.63 -1.67
C GLU A 107 6.80 -10.69 -1.43
N GLY A 108 7.10 -11.90 -1.94
CA GLY A 108 6.34 -13.11 -1.70
C GLY A 108 5.22 -13.36 -2.71
N ILE A 109 5.21 -14.58 -3.25
CA ILE A 109 4.10 -15.15 -4.05
C ILE A 109 2.87 -15.41 -3.15
N ASP A 110 3.08 -15.40 -1.83
CA ASP A 110 2.05 -15.58 -0.82
C ASP A 110 1.14 -14.34 -0.68
N ALA A 111 0.00 -14.51 0.01
CA ALA A 111 -1.07 -13.53 0.15
C ALA A 111 -0.66 -12.08 0.54
N ARG A 112 0.60 -11.83 0.90
CA ARG A 112 1.13 -10.53 1.31
C ARG A 112 1.43 -9.59 0.13
N GLY A 113 1.92 -10.10 -1.02
CA GLY A 113 2.21 -9.33 -2.24
C GLY A 113 1.03 -9.18 -3.19
N ARG A 114 -0.19 -9.37 -2.70
CA ARG A 114 -1.39 -9.49 -3.53
C ARG A 114 -1.92 -8.16 -4.04
N TYR A 115 -1.91 -7.11 -3.20
CA TYR A 115 -2.60 -5.88 -3.50
C TYR A 115 -1.65 -4.70 -3.70
N SER A 116 -1.98 -3.84 -4.70
CA SER A 116 -1.45 -2.48 -4.80
C SER A 116 -2.59 -1.49 -4.66
N PHE A 117 -2.40 -0.45 -3.85
CA PHE A 117 -3.41 0.56 -3.54
C PHE A 117 -2.97 1.91 -4.09
N ILE A 118 -3.87 2.60 -4.78
CA ILE A 118 -3.67 3.95 -5.31
C ILE A 118 -4.83 4.84 -4.86
N GLY A 119 -4.49 6.01 -4.31
CA GLY A 119 -5.45 7.07 -4.04
C GLY A 119 -4.95 8.41 -4.59
N TYR A 120 -5.87 9.26 -4.97
CA TYR A 120 -5.60 10.62 -5.43
C TYR A 120 -6.79 11.54 -5.13
N ASP A 121 -6.57 12.85 -5.14
CA ASP A 121 -7.59 13.85 -4.88
C ASP A 121 -8.31 13.64 -3.53
N PRO A 122 -7.59 13.73 -2.40
CA PRO A 122 -8.13 13.46 -1.06
C PRO A 122 -9.22 14.45 -0.67
N LEU A 123 -10.11 14.07 0.24
CA LEU A 123 -11.14 14.93 0.81
C LEU A 123 -10.57 16.04 1.67
N LEU A 124 -9.52 15.72 2.44
CA LEU A 124 -8.85 16.66 3.32
C LEU A 124 -7.41 16.20 3.63
N ARG A 125 -6.62 17.14 4.12
CA ARG A 125 -5.31 16.92 4.75
C ARG A 125 -5.40 17.30 6.21
N LEU A 126 -4.90 16.45 7.07
CA LEU A 126 -4.74 16.67 8.50
C LEU A 126 -3.27 16.60 8.84
N SER A 127 -2.70 17.70 9.30
CA SER A 127 -1.28 17.77 9.65
C SER A 127 -1.08 18.49 10.98
N ALA A 128 0.06 18.26 11.60
CA ALA A 128 0.46 19.06 12.77
C ALA A 128 1.97 19.30 12.76
N LYS A 129 2.33 20.46 13.31
CA LYS A 129 3.70 20.84 13.59
C LYS A 129 3.73 21.56 14.93
N ASP A 130 4.64 21.17 15.82
CA ASP A 130 4.82 21.78 17.13
C ASP A 130 3.48 21.96 17.88
N PHE A 131 2.67 20.90 17.92
CA PHE A 131 1.33 20.86 18.50
C PHE A 131 0.25 21.71 17.79
N ALA A 132 0.60 22.48 16.76
CA ALA A 132 -0.36 23.23 15.96
C ALA A 132 -0.99 22.34 14.90
N VAL A 133 -2.26 21.96 15.11
CA VAL A 133 -3.01 21.09 14.19
C VAL A 133 -3.70 21.92 13.11
N THR A 134 -3.56 21.48 11.88
CA THR A 134 -4.14 22.10 10.70
C THR A 134 -5.03 21.11 9.96
N VAL A 135 -6.23 21.54 9.59
CA VAL A 135 -7.17 20.81 8.72
C VAL A 135 -7.33 21.60 7.44
N GLU A 136 -6.91 21.01 6.34
CA GLU A 136 -7.04 21.58 5.01
C GLU A 136 -8.09 20.81 4.20
N THR A 137 -9.07 21.52 3.66
CA THR A 137 -10.16 20.98 2.83
C THR A 137 -10.25 21.79 1.55
N ARG A 138 -11.07 21.34 0.60
CA ARG A 138 -11.39 22.14 -0.60
C ARG A 138 -12.00 23.53 -0.30
N LYS A 139 -12.54 23.74 0.91
CA LYS A 139 -13.12 25.02 1.35
C LYS A 139 -12.09 25.97 1.98
N GLY A 140 -10.87 25.51 2.21
CA GLY A 140 -9.78 26.27 2.82
C GLY A 140 -9.13 25.54 4.00
N THR A 141 -8.20 26.24 4.64
CA THR A 141 -7.37 25.75 5.73
C THR A 141 -7.84 26.33 7.06
N GLN A 142 -7.97 25.49 8.07
CA GLN A 142 -8.37 25.87 9.44
C GLN A 142 -7.40 25.30 10.48
N LYS A 143 -7.08 26.10 11.49
CA LYS A 143 -6.38 25.60 12.68
C LYS A 143 -7.39 24.97 13.64
N SER A 144 -7.01 23.83 14.23
CA SER A 144 -7.85 23.13 15.20
C SER A 144 -7.21 23.18 16.59
N GLY A 145 -8.04 23.48 17.60
CA GLY A 145 -7.64 23.36 19.01
C GLY A 145 -7.85 21.98 19.62
N LYS A 146 -8.32 21.00 18.81
CA LYS A 146 -8.55 19.63 19.29
C LYS A 146 -7.25 18.82 19.23
N ALA A 147 -7.15 17.83 20.12
CA ALA A 147 -6.05 16.87 20.09
C ALA A 147 -6.02 16.11 18.74
N PRO A 148 -4.84 15.87 18.15
CA PRO A 148 -4.72 15.22 16.83
C PRO A 148 -5.42 13.88 16.74
N LEU A 149 -5.23 13.00 17.74
CA LEU A 149 -5.81 11.67 17.76
C LEU A 149 -7.34 11.69 17.84
N ASP A 150 -7.93 12.69 18.50
CA ASP A 150 -9.39 12.83 18.57
C ASP A 150 -9.97 13.26 17.23
N LEU A 151 -9.27 14.14 16.51
CA LEU A 151 -9.67 14.50 15.14
C LEU A 151 -9.62 13.29 14.21
N ILE A 152 -8.53 12.54 14.25
CA ILE A 152 -8.37 11.32 13.45
C ILE A 152 -9.52 10.33 13.76
N ARG A 153 -9.80 10.06 15.04
CA ARG A 153 -10.91 9.18 15.47
C ARG A 153 -12.27 9.64 14.98
N ASN A 154 -12.53 10.96 15.04
CA ASN A 154 -13.80 11.53 14.59
C ASN A 154 -14.00 11.31 13.08
N TYR A 155 -12.98 11.60 12.26
CA TYR A 155 -13.06 11.34 10.82
C TYR A 155 -13.15 9.85 10.50
N LEU A 156 -12.39 8.99 11.18
CA LEU A 156 -12.49 7.54 10.98
C LEU A 156 -13.88 7.01 11.31
N LYS A 157 -14.54 7.56 12.34
CA LYS A 157 -15.92 7.19 12.70
C LYS A 157 -16.92 7.67 11.63
N GLU A 158 -16.73 8.89 11.10
CA GLU A 158 -17.57 9.45 10.03
C GLU A 158 -17.50 8.66 8.73
N TYR A 159 -16.33 8.08 8.43
CA TYR A 159 -16.07 7.28 7.22
C TYR A 159 -15.92 5.78 7.52
N GLN A 160 -16.49 5.32 8.63
CA GLN A 160 -16.46 3.90 8.95
C GLN A 160 -17.31 3.11 7.95
N ASN A 161 -16.69 2.13 7.29
CA ASN A 161 -17.34 1.28 6.31
C ASN A 161 -17.79 -0.05 6.91
N PRO A 162 -18.94 -0.61 6.48
CA PRO A 162 -19.29 -1.98 6.78
C PRO A 162 -18.27 -2.94 6.13
N LYS A 163 -18.01 -4.07 6.80
CA LYS A 163 -17.19 -5.13 6.21
C LYS A 163 -17.97 -5.84 5.12
N VAL A 164 -17.56 -5.70 3.87
CA VAL A 164 -18.15 -6.39 2.72
C VAL A 164 -17.24 -7.55 2.31
N PRO A 165 -17.73 -8.80 2.33
CA PRO A 165 -16.93 -9.95 1.92
C PRO A 165 -16.42 -9.82 0.49
N GLY A 166 -15.16 -10.17 0.26
CA GLY A 166 -14.53 -10.15 -1.07
C GLY A 166 -13.93 -8.82 -1.48
N LEU A 167 -14.09 -7.75 -0.69
CA LEU A 167 -13.36 -6.50 -0.90
C LEU A 167 -11.92 -6.59 -0.39
N PRO A 168 -11.01 -5.77 -0.96
CA PRO A 168 -9.66 -5.61 -0.45
C PRO A 168 -9.65 -5.12 1.01
N PRO A 169 -8.56 -5.35 1.76
CA PRO A 169 -8.48 -4.97 3.18
C PRO A 169 -8.51 -3.46 3.44
N PHE A 170 -8.14 -2.65 2.45
CA PHE A 170 -8.22 -1.19 2.50
C PHE A 170 -9.10 -0.68 1.38
N THR A 171 -10.18 0.02 1.74
CA THR A 171 -11.19 0.55 0.81
C THR A 171 -11.26 2.08 0.83
N GLY A 172 -10.42 2.75 1.61
CA GLY A 172 -10.35 4.17 1.84
C GLY A 172 -10.01 4.50 3.29
N GLY A 173 -9.67 5.75 3.56
CA GLY A 173 -9.26 6.20 4.87
C GLY A 173 -8.05 7.10 4.84
N PHE A 174 -7.35 7.25 5.96
CA PHE A 174 -6.15 8.04 6.05
C PHE A 174 -4.93 7.31 5.53
N VAL A 175 -4.13 8.00 4.71
CA VAL A 175 -2.80 7.59 4.27
C VAL A 175 -1.84 8.75 4.45
N GLY A 176 -0.64 8.49 4.94
CA GLY A 176 0.39 9.47 5.22
C GLY A 176 1.41 8.93 6.21
N TYR A 177 1.98 9.80 7.03
CA TYR A 177 3.01 9.40 7.99
C TYR A 177 2.84 10.06 9.36
N PHE A 178 3.39 9.39 10.36
CA PHE A 178 3.75 9.97 11.67
C PHE A 178 5.27 10.02 11.76
N SER A 179 5.82 11.20 12.04
CA SER A 179 7.25 11.35 12.26
C SER A 179 7.65 10.77 13.63
N TYR A 180 8.94 10.57 13.84
CA TYR A 180 9.46 10.20 15.16
C TYR A 180 9.06 11.22 16.24
N ASP A 181 9.06 12.52 15.90
CA ASP A 181 8.74 13.61 16.81
C ASP A 181 7.28 13.59 17.29
N PHE A 182 6.40 12.84 16.64
CA PHE A 182 5.00 12.64 17.08
C PHE A 182 4.90 12.00 18.48
N ILE A 183 5.94 11.30 18.94
CA ILE A 183 5.97 10.74 20.30
C ILE A 183 5.72 11.80 21.39
N GLN A 184 6.07 13.08 21.17
CA GLN A 184 5.81 14.18 22.10
C GLN A 184 4.33 14.39 22.40
N TYR A 185 3.44 13.97 21.48
CA TYR A 185 1.99 14.04 21.65
C TYR A 185 1.45 12.94 22.56
N CYS A 186 2.20 11.84 22.69
CA CYS A 186 1.84 10.68 23.51
C CYS A 186 2.56 10.65 24.84
N GLU A 187 3.80 11.19 24.90
CA GLU A 187 4.68 11.18 26.06
C GLU A 187 4.99 12.62 26.52
N PRO A 188 4.20 13.19 27.44
CA PRO A 188 4.35 14.59 27.88
C PRO A 188 5.68 14.93 28.54
N SER A 189 6.42 13.92 29.03
CA SER A 189 7.76 14.09 29.62
C SER A 189 8.83 14.41 28.57
N LEU A 190 8.58 14.05 27.29
CA LEU A 190 9.49 14.32 26.19
C LEU A 190 9.22 15.70 25.59
N ARG A 191 10.30 16.48 25.44
CA ARG A 191 10.28 17.75 24.71
C ARG A 191 11.56 17.85 23.90
N PHE A 192 11.38 18.05 22.59
CA PHE A 192 12.51 18.24 21.69
C PHE A 192 12.87 19.72 21.58
N ASP A 193 14.15 20.00 21.34
CA ASP A 193 14.63 21.37 21.13
C ASP A 193 14.07 21.90 19.79
N PRO A 194 13.23 22.96 19.77
CA PRO A 194 12.68 23.52 18.55
C PRO A 194 13.74 23.96 17.53
N LYS A 195 14.96 24.29 17.99
CA LYS A 195 16.07 24.66 17.09
C LYS A 195 16.64 23.49 16.30
N LYS A 196 16.34 22.27 16.71
CA LYS A 196 16.73 21.02 16.03
C LYS A 196 15.58 20.38 15.25
N ALA A 197 14.39 21.00 15.27
CA ALA A 197 13.24 20.53 14.56
C ALA A 197 13.51 20.51 13.03
N THR A 198 12.99 19.51 12.37
CA THR A 198 12.94 19.45 10.90
C THR A 198 11.79 20.32 10.40
N ASP A 199 11.81 20.73 9.13
CA ASP A 199 10.70 21.46 8.53
C ASP A 199 9.47 20.57 8.24
N PHE A 200 9.62 19.25 8.39
CA PHE A 200 8.53 18.30 8.19
C PHE A 200 7.48 18.38 9.31
N PRO A 201 6.17 18.24 8.97
CA PRO A 201 5.11 18.03 9.96
C PRO A 201 5.39 16.85 10.89
N ASP A 202 4.92 16.94 12.15
CA ASP A 202 5.02 15.83 13.12
C ASP A 202 4.13 14.64 12.70
N PHE A 203 3.05 14.93 11.98
CA PHE A 203 2.32 13.98 11.15
C PHE A 203 1.68 14.70 9.98
N ASP A 204 1.42 13.96 8.90
CA ASP A 204 0.76 14.45 7.70
C ASP A 204 -0.07 13.33 7.08
N LEU A 205 -1.39 13.48 7.13
CA LEU A 205 -2.36 12.47 6.75
C LEU A 205 -3.35 13.02 5.73
N LEU A 206 -3.57 12.31 4.65
CA LEU A 206 -4.59 12.60 3.65
C LEU A 206 -5.75 11.61 3.78
N LEU A 207 -6.99 12.10 3.81
CA LEU A 207 -8.19 11.26 3.85
C LEU A 207 -8.69 11.00 2.43
N PHE A 208 -8.70 9.74 2.03
CA PHE A 208 -9.18 9.32 0.71
C PHE A 208 -10.52 8.58 0.83
N ASP A 209 -11.51 9.09 0.11
CA ASP A 209 -12.80 8.42 -0.11
C ASP A 209 -12.82 7.57 -1.39
N LYS A 210 -11.80 7.71 -2.24
CA LYS A 210 -11.65 7.02 -3.52
C LYS A 210 -10.32 6.27 -3.54
N VAL A 211 -10.37 4.99 -3.91
CA VAL A 211 -9.18 4.13 -4.00
C VAL A 211 -9.30 3.20 -5.21
N ILE A 212 -8.20 3.04 -5.92
CA ILE A 212 -8.03 2.02 -6.95
C ILE A 212 -7.17 0.91 -6.37
N VAL A 213 -7.64 -0.33 -6.45
CA VAL A 213 -6.92 -1.48 -5.89
C VAL A 213 -6.67 -2.52 -6.96
N PHE A 214 -5.41 -2.86 -7.18
CA PHE A 214 -5.00 -3.97 -8.03
C PHE A 214 -4.92 -5.24 -7.19
N ASP A 215 -5.63 -6.29 -7.59
CA ASP A 215 -5.46 -7.65 -7.12
C ASP A 215 -4.60 -8.42 -8.14
N ALA A 216 -3.30 -8.48 -7.91
CA ALA A 216 -2.36 -9.13 -8.80
C ALA A 216 -2.62 -10.65 -8.93
N PHE A 217 -3.18 -11.28 -7.89
CA PHE A 217 -3.49 -12.71 -7.91
C PHE A 217 -4.71 -13.03 -8.78
N LYS A 218 -5.77 -12.19 -8.69
CA LYS A 218 -7.01 -12.38 -9.46
C LYS A 218 -7.00 -11.66 -10.80
N GLN A 219 -5.98 -10.87 -11.10
CA GLN A 219 -5.93 -9.99 -12.28
C GLN A 219 -7.18 -9.09 -12.36
N THR A 220 -7.59 -8.55 -11.20
CA THR A 220 -8.80 -7.74 -11.05
C THR A 220 -8.44 -6.36 -10.51
N LEU A 221 -9.11 -5.36 -11.03
CA LEU A 221 -9.04 -3.98 -10.56
C LEU A 221 -10.33 -3.64 -9.84
N PHE A 222 -10.23 -3.11 -8.63
CA PHE A 222 -11.35 -2.54 -7.89
C PHE A 222 -11.27 -1.02 -7.94
N LEU A 223 -12.31 -0.38 -8.45
CA LEU A 223 -12.57 1.04 -8.30
C LEU A 223 -13.53 1.19 -7.14
N ILE A 224 -13.15 1.91 -6.10
CA ILE A 224 -13.92 2.02 -4.85
C ILE A 224 -14.14 3.49 -4.54
N VAL A 225 -15.40 3.88 -4.32
CA VAL A 225 -15.80 5.21 -3.86
C VAL A 225 -16.66 5.05 -2.62
N ASN A 226 -16.29 5.70 -1.52
CA ASN A 226 -17.01 5.64 -0.26
C ASN A 226 -18.09 6.73 -0.22
N ALA A 227 -19.35 6.33 -0.42
CA ALA A 227 -20.50 7.20 -0.39
C ALA A 227 -21.01 7.38 1.05
N LYS A 228 -21.38 8.60 1.49
CA LYS A 228 -21.96 8.82 2.81
C LYS A 228 -23.33 8.17 2.92
N ALA A 229 -23.55 7.43 4.01
CA ALA A 229 -24.77 6.65 4.26
C ALA A 229 -26.01 7.51 4.54
N ASP A 230 -25.85 8.68 5.16
CA ASP A 230 -26.92 9.59 5.54
C ASP A 230 -27.73 10.19 4.36
N ALA A 231 -27.14 10.19 3.17
CA ALA A 231 -27.77 10.65 1.94
C ALA A 231 -27.50 9.70 0.78
N ILE A 232 -27.66 8.39 0.99
CA ILE A 232 -27.17 7.35 0.08
C ILE A 232 -27.67 7.49 -1.36
N ASP A 233 -28.91 7.91 -1.58
CA ASP A 233 -29.47 8.05 -2.95
C ASP A 233 -28.76 9.15 -3.77
N GLU A 234 -28.36 10.23 -3.13
CA GLU A 234 -27.62 11.32 -3.76
C GLU A 234 -26.13 10.99 -3.88
N THR A 235 -25.55 10.47 -2.78
CA THR A 235 -24.14 10.14 -2.71
C THR A 235 -23.77 8.96 -3.60
N TYR A 236 -24.70 8.00 -3.80
CA TYR A 236 -24.55 6.92 -4.78
C TYR A 236 -24.44 7.46 -6.21
N LYS A 237 -25.32 8.39 -6.63
CA LYS A 237 -25.26 9.00 -7.97
C LYS A 237 -23.95 9.75 -8.18
N LYS A 238 -23.41 10.39 -7.13
CA LYS A 238 -22.09 11.03 -7.18
C LYS A 238 -21.01 9.96 -7.30
N ALA A 239 -21.08 8.89 -6.51
CA ALA A 239 -20.10 7.79 -6.53
C ALA A 239 -20.03 7.12 -7.91
N ILE A 240 -21.16 6.90 -8.58
CA ILE A 240 -21.18 6.34 -9.95
C ILE A 240 -20.44 7.27 -10.93
N ARG A 241 -20.66 8.60 -10.87
CA ARG A 241 -19.90 9.55 -11.71
C ARG A 241 -18.39 9.52 -11.42
N ASP A 242 -18.02 9.42 -10.14
CA ASP A 242 -16.62 9.29 -9.73
C ASP A 242 -16.03 7.97 -10.25
N LEU A 243 -16.77 6.84 -10.21
CA LEU A 243 -16.38 5.56 -10.78
C LEU A 243 -16.22 5.63 -12.31
N ASP A 244 -17.12 6.33 -13.02
CA ASP A 244 -17.01 6.54 -14.47
C ASP A 244 -15.73 7.31 -14.82
N ALA A 245 -15.39 8.35 -14.04
CA ALA A 245 -14.15 9.10 -14.22
C ALA A 245 -12.90 8.25 -13.93
N MET A 246 -12.93 7.42 -12.86
CA MET A 246 -11.85 6.49 -12.54
C MET A 246 -11.68 5.43 -13.63
N GLU A 247 -12.76 4.89 -14.17
CA GLU A 247 -12.73 3.94 -15.28
C GLU A 247 -12.16 4.56 -16.56
N ALA A 248 -12.56 5.80 -16.88
CA ALA A 248 -11.99 6.53 -18.01
C ALA A 248 -10.48 6.73 -17.87
N LEU A 249 -10.00 7.04 -16.66
CA LEU A 249 -8.58 7.13 -16.35
C LEU A 249 -7.86 5.79 -16.57
N VAL A 250 -8.43 4.68 -16.09
CA VAL A 250 -7.90 3.33 -16.28
C VAL A 250 -7.79 2.94 -17.76
N LYS A 251 -8.76 3.35 -18.58
CA LYS A 251 -8.79 3.09 -20.02
C LYS A 251 -7.86 4.00 -20.83
N THR A 252 -7.27 5.02 -20.21
CA THR A 252 -6.36 5.95 -20.89
C THR A 252 -5.05 5.25 -21.22
N PRO A 253 -4.60 5.27 -22.50
CA PRO A 253 -3.34 4.66 -22.89
C PRO A 253 -2.15 5.26 -22.15
N VAL A 254 -1.31 4.42 -21.59
CA VAL A 254 -0.08 4.83 -20.90
C VAL A 254 1.08 4.80 -21.88
N LEU A 255 1.65 5.94 -22.16
CA LEU A 255 2.93 6.03 -22.87
C LEU A 255 4.07 5.89 -21.84
N ALA A 256 5.10 5.14 -22.21
CA ALA A 256 6.30 5.06 -21.38
C ALA A 256 6.87 6.48 -21.18
N PRO A 257 7.10 6.90 -19.91
CA PRO A 257 7.65 8.22 -19.68
C PRO A 257 9.02 8.33 -20.31
N GLN A 258 9.25 9.39 -21.10
CA GLN A 258 10.58 9.75 -21.56
C GLN A 258 11.28 10.46 -20.39
N GLU A 259 12.06 9.71 -19.65
CA GLU A 259 12.80 10.24 -18.51
C GLU A 259 14.20 10.65 -18.96
N GLY A 260 14.51 11.93 -18.84
CA GLY A 260 15.88 12.43 -18.97
C GLY A 260 16.75 11.99 -17.78
N THR A 261 18.06 12.12 -17.91
CA THR A 261 19.01 11.87 -16.81
C THR A 261 18.65 12.71 -15.58
N ALA A 262 18.56 12.09 -14.42
CA ALA A 262 18.39 12.78 -13.14
C ALA A 262 19.77 13.16 -12.58
N HIS A 263 19.87 14.33 -11.98
CA HIS A 263 21.11 14.80 -11.34
C HIS A 263 20.92 14.88 -9.83
N LEU A 264 21.82 14.21 -9.12
CA LEU A 264 21.95 14.31 -7.67
C LEU A 264 23.14 15.21 -7.35
N GLY A 265 22.90 16.27 -6.59
CA GLY A 265 23.95 17.15 -6.11
C GLY A 265 24.84 16.50 -5.03
N PRO A 266 25.83 17.23 -4.53
CA PRO A 266 26.69 16.73 -3.46
C PRO A 266 25.87 16.34 -2.23
N ILE A 267 26.19 15.17 -1.66
CA ILE A 267 25.54 14.69 -0.44
C ILE A 267 26.20 15.37 0.77
N SER A 268 25.41 15.98 1.64
CA SER A 268 25.83 16.54 2.92
C SER A 268 25.19 15.78 4.09
N SER A 269 25.83 15.80 5.24
CA SER A 269 25.30 15.22 6.48
C SER A 269 25.07 16.32 7.50
N ASN A 270 24.05 16.17 8.35
CA ASN A 270 23.77 17.08 9.46
C ASN A 270 24.77 16.99 10.63
N GLN A 271 25.73 16.06 10.57
CA GLN A 271 26.78 15.90 11.54
C GLN A 271 28.06 15.38 10.90
N THR A 272 29.21 15.68 11.56
CA THR A 272 30.51 15.17 11.14
C THR A 272 30.68 13.72 11.57
N ARG A 273 31.63 13.02 10.95
CA ARG A 273 31.98 11.64 11.31
C ARG A 273 32.50 11.54 12.76
N GLU A 274 33.26 12.53 13.18
CA GLU A 274 33.84 12.62 14.52
C GLU A 274 32.72 12.72 15.58
N LEU A 275 31.78 13.67 15.40
CA LEU A 275 30.62 13.84 16.28
C LEU A 275 29.74 12.58 16.32
N TYR A 276 29.54 11.94 15.16
CA TYR A 276 28.81 10.68 15.11
C TYR A 276 29.49 9.60 15.96
N ASN A 277 30.81 9.44 15.82
CA ASN A 277 31.59 8.45 16.57
C ASN A 277 31.59 8.72 18.06
N GLU A 278 31.70 10.02 18.49
CA GLU A 278 31.60 10.41 19.89
C GLU A 278 30.24 10.02 20.49
N ASN A 279 29.15 10.31 19.77
CA ASN A 279 27.81 9.94 20.24
C ASN A 279 27.63 8.43 20.34
N ILE A 280 28.14 7.65 19.37
CA ILE A 280 28.16 6.20 19.45
C ILE A 280 28.94 5.69 20.67
N ALA A 281 30.10 6.33 20.99
CA ALA A 281 30.89 5.97 22.18
C ALA A 281 30.11 6.24 23.49
N ARG A 282 29.38 7.36 23.57
CA ARG A 282 28.49 7.68 24.70
C ARG A 282 27.35 6.67 24.83
N ILE A 283 26.68 6.27 23.73
CA ILE A 283 25.64 5.25 23.75
C ILE A 283 26.17 3.93 24.25
N LYS A 284 27.35 3.51 23.76
CA LYS A 284 28.00 2.27 24.24
C LYS A 284 28.38 2.34 25.72
N HIS A 285 28.66 3.53 26.25
CA HIS A 285 28.86 3.73 27.70
C HIS A 285 27.55 3.44 28.45
N PHE A 286 26.43 4.10 28.10
CA PHE A 286 25.12 3.86 28.72
C PHE A 286 24.68 2.39 28.69
N ILE A 287 24.96 1.65 27.57
CA ILE A 287 24.69 0.23 27.48
C ILE A 287 25.54 -0.54 28.53
N ARG A 288 26.82 -0.21 28.69
CA ARG A 288 27.71 -0.91 29.64
C ARG A 288 27.35 -0.63 31.11
N GLU A 289 26.87 0.58 31.40
CA GLU A 289 26.39 0.95 32.75
C GLU A 289 25.01 0.34 33.06
N GLY A 290 24.32 -0.21 32.07
CA GLY A 290 22.99 -0.82 32.23
C GLY A 290 21.84 0.18 32.21
N ASP A 291 22.06 1.40 31.77
CA ASP A 291 21.02 2.43 31.65
C ASP A 291 20.04 2.13 30.50
N ILE A 292 20.54 1.54 29.41
CA ILE A 292 19.77 1.14 28.23
C ILE A 292 20.29 -0.18 27.69
N PHE A 293 19.44 -0.94 26.98
CA PHE A 293 19.82 -2.17 26.32
C PHE A 293 20.24 -1.94 24.87
N GLN A 294 19.56 -1.05 24.17
CA GLN A 294 19.76 -0.76 22.74
C GLN A 294 19.46 0.71 22.46
N ALA A 295 20.12 1.27 21.46
CA ALA A 295 19.76 2.54 20.86
C ALA A 295 20.03 2.54 19.37
N VAL A 296 19.12 3.12 18.59
CA VAL A 296 19.32 3.39 17.17
C VAL A 296 19.69 4.86 16.99
N TYR A 297 20.96 5.11 16.70
CA TYR A 297 21.45 6.45 16.46
C TYR A 297 21.48 6.77 14.99
N SER A 298 20.78 7.83 14.59
CA SER A 298 20.59 8.21 13.20
C SER A 298 21.32 9.49 12.81
N GLN A 299 21.51 9.68 11.52
CA GLN A 299 21.94 10.91 10.89
C GLN A 299 21.10 11.20 9.66
N CYS A 300 21.03 12.48 9.27
CA CYS A 300 20.32 12.92 8.09
C CYS A 300 21.31 13.24 6.98
N PHE A 301 21.11 12.67 5.81
CA PHE A 301 21.81 13.05 4.59
C PHE A 301 20.88 13.87 3.70
N SER A 302 21.43 14.93 3.10
CA SER A 302 20.71 15.83 2.22
C SER A 302 21.48 16.04 0.92
N ALA A 303 20.76 16.12 -0.19
CA ALA A 303 21.29 16.46 -1.51
C ALA A 303 20.20 17.16 -2.32
N SER A 304 20.60 18.03 -3.25
CA SER A 304 19.66 18.53 -4.25
C SER A 304 19.36 17.44 -5.28
N TYR A 305 18.11 17.37 -5.73
CA TYR A 305 17.63 16.44 -6.74
C TYR A 305 16.70 17.18 -7.70
N ASP A 306 16.90 17.04 -9.00
CA ASP A 306 16.27 17.86 -10.04
C ASP A 306 15.00 17.24 -10.66
N LYS A 307 14.54 16.09 -10.13
CA LYS A 307 13.35 15.37 -10.58
C LYS A 307 12.37 15.11 -9.42
N ASP A 308 11.17 14.67 -9.78
CA ASP A 308 10.26 14.06 -8.82
C ASP A 308 10.73 12.66 -8.38
N LEU A 309 10.15 12.15 -7.29
CA LEU A 309 10.55 10.85 -6.76
C LEU A 309 9.97 9.65 -7.53
N PHE A 310 9.12 9.85 -8.55
CA PHE A 310 8.54 8.75 -9.31
C PHE A 310 9.60 7.91 -10.04
N SER A 311 10.54 8.57 -10.70
CA SER A 311 11.65 7.89 -11.40
C SER A 311 12.57 7.18 -10.43
N PHE A 312 12.86 7.81 -9.27
CA PHE A 312 13.60 7.19 -8.19
C PHE A 312 12.87 5.94 -7.65
N TYR A 313 11.57 6.04 -7.41
CA TYR A 313 10.74 4.93 -6.92
C TYR A 313 10.76 3.73 -7.89
N ARG A 314 10.71 3.97 -9.21
CA ARG A 314 10.81 2.91 -10.22
C ARG A 314 12.10 2.11 -10.11
N VAL A 315 13.22 2.79 -9.84
CA VAL A 315 14.53 2.16 -9.63
C VAL A 315 14.53 1.44 -8.28
N LEU A 316 14.12 2.11 -7.20
CA LEU A 316 14.05 1.55 -5.85
C LEU A 316 13.24 0.24 -5.82
N ARG A 317 12.10 0.22 -6.49
CA ARG A 317 11.20 -0.93 -6.62
C ARG A 317 11.88 -2.16 -7.22
N ARG A 318 12.87 -1.96 -8.07
CA ARG A 318 13.64 -3.03 -8.71
C ARG A 318 14.88 -3.43 -7.91
N THR A 319 15.57 -2.46 -7.32
CA THR A 319 16.85 -2.69 -6.65
C THR A 319 16.71 -3.12 -5.21
N ASN A 320 15.64 -2.70 -4.56
CA ASN A 320 15.36 -3.03 -3.16
C ASN A 320 13.85 -3.25 -2.93
N PRO A 321 13.26 -4.31 -3.54
CA PRO A 321 11.86 -4.65 -3.29
C PRO A 321 11.65 -5.03 -1.83
N SER A 322 10.46 -4.76 -1.29
CA SER A 322 10.08 -5.11 0.07
C SER A 322 8.57 -5.33 0.22
N GLN A 323 8.15 -5.77 1.40
CA GLN A 323 6.73 -5.95 1.73
C GLN A 323 5.96 -4.63 1.76
N TYR A 324 6.63 -3.50 2.04
CA TYR A 324 6.02 -2.18 2.12
C TYR A 324 6.77 -1.20 1.23
N MET A 325 6.34 -1.13 -0.02
CA MET A 325 6.79 -0.12 -0.97
C MET A 325 5.83 1.05 -0.96
N MET A 326 6.33 2.26 -0.90
CA MET A 326 5.51 3.46 -0.85
C MET A 326 6.03 4.57 -1.75
N LEU A 327 5.10 5.21 -2.46
CA LEU A 327 5.30 6.49 -3.12
C LEU A 327 4.12 7.39 -2.74
N MET A 328 4.39 8.53 -2.13
CA MET A 328 3.36 9.47 -1.70
C MET A 328 3.76 10.90 -2.07
N LYS A 329 2.77 11.70 -2.47
CA LYS A 329 2.86 13.15 -2.60
C LYS A 329 1.80 13.80 -1.74
N LEU A 330 2.23 14.65 -0.82
CA LEU A 330 1.41 15.30 0.20
C LEU A 330 1.41 16.82 0.02
N GLY A 331 1.27 17.28 -1.23
CA GLY A 331 1.50 18.67 -1.64
C GLY A 331 2.98 18.87 -2.00
N ASP A 332 3.70 19.70 -1.24
CA ASP A 332 5.13 19.99 -1.51
C ASP A 332 6.07 18.87 -1.05
N THR A 333 5.59 17.95 -0.23
CA THR A 333 6.38 16.82 0.28
C THR A 333 6.16 15.58 -0.58
N GLU A 334 7.24 14.97 -1.05
CA GLU A 334 7.23 13.65 -1.70
C GLU A 334 8.00 12.64 -0.84
N ILE A 335 7.48 11.42 -0.77
CA ILE A 335 8.09 10.31 -0.04
C ILE A 335 8.15 9.10 -0.94
N ALA A 336 9.33 8.50 -1.08
CA ALA A 336 9.52 7.20 -1.70
C ALA A 336 10.28 6.30 -0.72
N GLY A 337 9.77 5.11 -0.49
CA GLY A 337 10.34 4.22 0.53
C GLY A 337 10.16 2.74 0.21
N SER A 338 11.04 1.96 0.83
CA SER A 338 11.01 0.50 0.84
C SER A 338 11.26 0.08 2.29
N SER A 339 10.29 -0.57 2.93
CA SER A 339 10.39 -1.04 4.31
C SER A 339 10.09 -2.52 4.39
N PRO A 340 10.90 -3.31 5.08
CA PRO A 340 10.65 -4.73 5.32
C PRO A 340 9.75 -4.98 6.54
N GLU A 341 9.51 -3.98 7.38
CA GLU A 341 8.99 -4.17 8.73
C GLU A 341 7.60 -3.58 8.93
N THR A 342 6.75 -4.36 9.61
CA THR A 342 5.45 -3.93 10.10
C THR A 342 5.60 -3.31 11.47
N LEU A 343 5.31 -2.01 11.64
CA LEU A 343 5.28 -1.40 12.96
C LEU A 343 4.16 -2.04 13.81
N ILE A 344 2.93 -1.94 13.34
CA ILE A 344 1.75 -2.57 13.94
C ILE A 344 0.65 -2.76 12.90
N ARG A 345 -0.12 -3.83 13.03
CA ARG A 345 -1.29 -4.13 12.21
C ARG A 345 -2.49 -4.39 13.09
N LEU A 346 -3.60 -3.71 12.81
CA LEU A 346 -4.88 -3.92 13.48
C LEU A 346 -5.92 -4.40 12.49
N GLU A 347 -6.42 -5.62 12.67
CA GLU A 347 -7.51 -6.18 11.88
C GLU A 347 -8.68 -6.58 12.78
N GLY A 348 -9.77 -5.83 12.69
CA GLY A 348 -10.89 -6.01 13.60
C GLY A 348 -10.48 -5.73 15.04
N ARG A 349 -10.33 -6.78 15.86
CA ARG A 349 -9.87 -6.70 17.25
C ARG A 349 -8.50 -7.34 17.48
N THR A 350 -7.86 -7.79 16.42
CA THR A 350 -6.55 -8.46 16.51
C THR A 350 -5.44 -7.47 16.18
N ILE A 351 -4.56 -7.25 17.15
CA ILE A 351 -3.34 -6.47 17.00
C ILE A 351 -2.20 -7.45 16.71
N THR A 352 -1.40 -7.15 15.67
CA THR A 352 -0.24 -7.94 15.30
C THR A 352 0.99 -7.03 15.26
N SER A 353 2.07 -7.44 15.94
CA SER A 353 3.41 -6.90 15.80
C SER A 353 4.34 -8.01 15.33
N MET A 354 5.32 -7.68 14.49
CA MET A 354 6.26 -8.62 13.89
C MET A 354 7.69 -8.10 14.10
N PRO A 355 8.24 -8.21 15.32
CA PRO A 355 9.61 -7.79 15.57
C PRO A 355 10.58 -8.65 14.74
N ILE A 356 11.54 -8.00 14.09
CA ILE A 356 12.57 -8.62 13.28
C ILE A 356 13.93 -8.21 13.85
N ALA A 357 14.79 -9.18 14.09
CA ALA A 357 16.17 -8.96 14.45
C ALA A 357 17.05 -10.08 13.90
N GLY A 358 18.32 -9.77 13.71
CA GLY A 358 19.28 -10.66 13.13
C GLY A 358 19.27 -10.70 11.61
N THR A 359 20.46 -10.79 11.01
CA THR A 359 20.58 -10.78 9.55
C THR A 359 21.76 -11.64 9.10
N ARG A 360 21.55 -12.41 8.04
CA ARG A 360 22.60 -13.07 7.28
C ARG A 360 22.43 -12.75 5.79
N ARG A 361 23.55 -12.74 5.07
CA ARG A 361 23.47 -12.64 3.59
C ARG A 361 22.77 -13.88 3.03
N ARG A 362 22.13 -13.75 1.87
CA ARG A 362 21.58 -14.91 1.16
C ARG A 362 22.71 -15.80 0.63
N GLY A 363 22.50 -17.09 0.67
CA GLY A 363 23.40 -18.07 0.07
C GLY A 363 23.39 -18.00 -1.46
N ARG A 364 24.52 -18.33 -2.10
CA ARG A 364 24.63 -18.46 -3.56
C ARG A 364 24.01 -19.74 -4.09
N THR A 365 23.82 -20.72 -3.23
CA THR A 365 23.18 -22.01 -3.50
C THR A 365 22.17 -22.30 -2.38
N GLU A 366 21.18 -23.15 -2.64
CA GLU A 366 20.20 -23.57 -1.62
C GLU A 366 20.86 -24.18 -0.38
N LYS A 367 21.94 -24.96 -0.58
CA LYS A 367 22.71 -25.56 0.53
C LYS A 367 23.39 -24.49 1.39
N GLU A 368 24.01 -23.49 0.77
CA GLU A 368 24.63 -22.36 1.47
C GLU A 368 23.58 -21.53 2.20
N ASP A 369 22.42 -21.29 1.58
CA ASP A 369 21.33 -20.51 2.16
C ASP A 369 20.77 -21.19 3.43
N LYS A 370 20.54 -22.50 3.39
CA LYS A 370 20.15 -23.29 4.58
C LYS A 370 21.19 -23.26 5.69
N ALA A 371 22.47 -23.36 5.34
CA ALA A 371 23.54 -23.28 6.35
C ALA A 371 23.60 -21.89 7.02
N LEU A 372 23.36 -20.81 6.26
CA LEU A 372 23.29 -19.44 6.81
C LEU A 372 22.02 -19.22 7.66
N GLU A 373 20.90 -19.87 7.31
CA GLU A 373 19.68 -19.87 8.12
C GLU A 373 19.91 -20.61 9.45
N GLU A 374 20.55 -21.78 9.42
CA GLU A 374 20.92 -22.53 10.63
C GLU A 374 21.90 -21.73 11.51
N ASP A 375 22.91 -21.08 10.92
CA ASP A 375 23.82 -20.19 11.64
C ASP A 375 23.09 -19.03 12.32
N LEU A 376 22.18 -18.36 11.60
CA LEU A 376 21.38 -17.27 12.16
C LEU A 376 20.50 -17.70 13.32
N THR A 377 19.81 -18.83 13.17
CA THR A 377 18.85 -19.32 14.17
C THR A 377 19.53 -19.92 15.42
N HIS A 378 20.83 -20.17 15.37
CA HIS A 378 21.62 -20.66 16.52
C HIS A 378 22.59 -19.61 17.07
N ASP A 379 22.69 -18.44 16.49
CA ASP A 379 23.55 -17.37 17.00
C ASP A 379 22.96 -16.80 18.29
N ALA A 380 23.68 -16.99 19.41
CA ALA A 380 23.21 -16.59 20.74
C ALA A 380 22.98 -15.09 20.87
N LYS A 381 23.77 -14.26 20.17
CA LYS A 381 23.64 -12.78 20.21
C LYS A 381 22.37 -12.35 19.45
N GLU A 382 22.18 -12.88 18.23
CA GLU A 382 21.04 -12.53 17.40
C GLU A 382 19.73 -13.03 18.04
N LEU A 383 19.72 -14.20 18.68
CA LEU A 383 18.60 -14.71 19.46
C LEU A 383 18.29 -13.84 20.68
N ALA A 384 19.30 -13.38 21.40
CA ALA A 384 19.09 -12.50 22.56
C ALA A 384 18.48 -11.15 22.13
N GLU A 385 18.95 -10.56 21.02
CA GLU A 385 18.39 -9.35 20.45
C GLU A 385 16.94 -9.56 20.02
N HIS A 386 16.65 -10.64 19.29
CA HIS A 386 15.28 -10.98 18.86
C HIS A 386 14.33 -11.15 20.06
N ASN A 387 14.72 -11.89 21.07
CA ASN A 387 13.92 -12.10 22.27
C ASN A 387 13.65 -10.79 23.03
N MET A 388 14.62 -9.88 23.08
CA MET A 388 14.45 -8.54 23.65
C MET A 388 13.37 -7.73 22.88
N LEU A 389 13.39 -7.76 21.55
CA LEU A 389 12.40 -7.05 20.73
C LEU A 389 11.01 -7.70 20.83
N VAL A 390 10.93 -9.02 20.89
CA VAL A 390 9.67 -9.77 21.13
C VAL A 390 9.07 -9.38 22.49
N ASP A 391 9.90 -9.31 23.54
CA ASP A 391 9.44 -8.92 24.88
C ASP A 391 8.95 -7.49 24.92
N LEU A 392 9.63 -6.55 24.25
CA LEU A 392 9.20 -5.17 24.08
C LEU A 392 7.85 -5.08 23.37
N ALA A 393 7.70 -5.77 22.23
CA ALA A 393 6.46 -5.79 21.44
C ALA A 393 5.30 -6.37 22.26
N ARG A 394 5.53 -7.45 23.01
CA ARG A 394 4.54 -8.06 23.90
C ARG A 394 4.08 -7.06 24.98
N ASN A 395 5.01 -6.35 25.59
CA ASN A 395 4.70 -5.35 26.62
C ASN A 395 3.90 -4.18 26.03
N ASP A 396 4.27 -3.68 24.86
CA ASP A 396 3.55 -2.56 24.22
C ASP A 396 2.14 -2.94 23.76
N VAL A 397 1.97 -4.12 23.16
CA VAL A 397 0.64 -4.64 22.82
C VAL A 397 -0.19 -4.87 24.08
N GLY A 398 0.41 -5.38 25.15
CA GLY A 398 -0.27 -5.64 26.42
C GLY A 398 -0.84 -4.39 27.11
N LYS A 399 -0.32 -3.18 26.82
CA LYS A 399 -0.85 -1.91 27.35
C LYS A 399 -2.21 -1.53 26.74
N VAL A 400 -2.56 -2.08 25.58
CA VAL A 400 -3.74 -1.66 24.80
C VAL A 400 -4.69 -2.82 24.43
N SER A 401 -4.37 -4.06 24.86
CA SER A 401 -5.15 -5.27 24.59
C SER A 401 -5.86 -5.84 25.82
#